data_80d5fcac45f648c33786a6b69388fb4c
#
_entry.id   80d5fcac45f648c33786a6b69388fb4c
#
_cell.length_a   1.000
_cell.length_b   1.000
_cell.length_c   1.000
_cell.angle_alpha   90.00
_cell.angle_beta   90.00
_cell.angle_gamma   90.00
#
_symmetry.space_group_name_H-M   'P 1'
#
loop_
_entity.id
_entity.type
_entity.pdbx_description
1 polymer ?
#
loop_
_entity_poly.entity_id
_entity_poly.type
_entity_poly.pdbx_seq_one_letter_code
_entity_poly.pdbx_strand_id
1 'polypeptide(L)'
;MNGWHLPTTLDAEYRTSEEPLLPERNAALQFSGRNYLMGLRLTIAENLGRNWDLAATVQGRTGRDLYADGVFSNSLNAAILLSKRFGDRHLFSLLTVVPVSMRSLRTSSTREAFDLTGNPLYNPSWGYQDGKVRSGRIRREAVPLAAAAYRIRLTDATSLAATFTAETGIRRYSSLAWYDAPSPMPDYYRWMPGYQTDPVTRLEMENIWRANDVRYTQIDWDEFYRQNRNSKDGSATYLMEDRVERIANMQLLAEGITRISERLTVRYGIRAARTDSRFYKQMSDLMGRSYFVDRDYYLIDDGVYGNKLQNDLRHPDRIIREGDRFGYDYDLRRNEIGAG
;
A
#
# COMPACT_ATOMS: atom_id res chain seq x y z
N MET A 1 -30.90 -4.10 -1.99
CA MET A 1 -29.64 -4.82 -1.84
C MET A 1 -28.56 -3.79 -1.57
N ASN A 2 -28.16 -3.63 -0.32
CA ASN A 2 -27.10 -2.68 0.06
C ASN A 2 -25.81 -3.46 0.20
N GLY A 3 -25.04 -3.51 -0.90
CA GLY A 3 -23.71 -4.12 -0.89
C GLY A 3 -22.70 -3.15 -0.28
N TRP A 4 -21.89 -3.62 0.64
CA TRP A 4 -20.72 -2.94 1.11
C TRP A 4 -19.61 -3.07 0.06
N HIS A 5 -19.31 -2.00 -0.65
CA HIS A 5 -18.10 -1.95 -1.44
C HIS A 5 -16.95 -1.56 -0.52
N LEU A 6 -16.21 -2.55 -0.06
CA LEU A 6 -14.94 -2.32 0.63
C LEU A 6 -13.88 -2.00 -0.42
N PRO A 7 -13.20 -0.84 -0.36
CA PRO A 7 -12.09 -0.51 -1.25
C PRO A 7 -10.82 -1.27 -0.87
N THR A 8 -10.95 -2.56 -0.61
CA THR A 8 -9.85 -3.42 -0.18
C THR A 8 -9.53 -4.44 -1.26
N THR A 9 -8.32 -4.99 -1.23
CA THR A 9 -7.88 -6.11 -2.06
C THR A 9 -8.60 -7.44 -1.75
N LEU A 10 -9.72 -7.40 -1.04
CA LEU A 10 -10.58 -8.54 -0.78
C LEU A 10 -11.57 -8.69 -1.93
N ASP A 11 -11.45 -9.77 -2.70
CA ASP A 11 -12.46 -10.21 -3.66
C ASP A 11 -13.66 -10.86 -2.93
N ALA A 12 -14.19 -10.17 -1.93
CA ALA A 12 -15.33 -10.68 -1.16
C ALA A 12 -16.38 -9.56 -1.00
N GLU A 13 -17.56 -9.83 -1.47
CA GLU A 13 -18.75 -9.00 -1.25
C GLU A 13 -19.51 -9.55 -0.04
N TYR A 14 -19.60 -8.75 1.02
CA TYR A 14 -20.40 -9.10 2.19
C TYR A 14 -21.76 -8.43 2.08
N ARG A 15 -22.80 -9.24 1.93
CA ARG A 15 -24.18 -8.79 1.93
C ARG A 15 -24.83 -9.17 3.25
N THR A 16 -25.35 -8.20 3.97
CA THR A 16 -26.28 -8.48 5.07
C THR A 16 -27.62 -8.81 4.46
N SER A 17 -28.04 -10.06 4.48
CA SER A 17 -29.37 -10.46 4.04
C SER A 17 -30.33 -10.47 5.24
N GLU A 18 -31.63 -10.26 4.96
CA GLU A 18 -32.69 -10.43 5.97
C GLU A 18 -32.94 -11.92 6.28
N GLU A 19 -32.52 -12.80 5.36
CA GLU A 19 -32.62 -14.23 5.50
C GLU A 19 -31.47 -14.83 6.33
N PRO A 20 -31.68 -15.96 7.02
CA PRO A 20 -30.62 -16.72 7.68
C PRO A 20 -29.51 -17.07 6.69
N LEU A 21 -28.28 -17.06 7.16
CA LEU A 21 -27.16 -17.58 6.38
C LEU A 21 -27.36 -19.08 6.17
N LEU A 22 -27.17 -19.53 4.93
CA LEU A 22 -27.05 -20.95 4.66
C LEU A 22 -25.72 -21.45 5.13
N PRO A 23 -25.64 -22.56 5.88
CA PRO A 23 -24.36 -23.13 6.29
C PRO A 23 -23.47 -23.43 5.07
N GLU A 24 -22.25 -22.96 5.10
CA GLU A 24 -21.26 -23.17 4.06
C GLU A 24 -19.89 -23.41 4.68
N ARG A 25 -19.16 -24.39 4.16
CA ARG A 25 -17.74 -24.60 4.47
C ARG A 25 -17.00 -24.78 3.16
N ASN A 26 -16.09 -23.87 2.86
CA ASN A 26 -15.37 -23.84 1.60
C ASN A 26 -13.87 -23.70 1.83
N ALA A 27 -13.09 -24.49 1.10
CA ALA A 27 -11.64 -24.32 1.01
C ALA A 27 -11.27 -24.19 -0.48
N ALA A 28 -10.58 -23.11 -0.86
CA ALA A 28 -10.19 -22.86 -2.22
C ALA A 28 -8.69 -22.63 -2.32
N LEU A 29 -8.01 -23.41 -3.18
CA LEU A 29 -6.65 -23.16 -3.62
C LEU A 29 -6.69 -22.22 -4.84
N GLN A 30 -5.79 -21.26 -4.85
CA GLN A 30 -5.68 -20.27 -5.91
C GLN A 30 -4.25 -20.30 -6.45
N PHE A 31 -4.12 -20.27 -7.78
CA PHE A 31 -2.83 -20.18 -8.46
C PHE A 31 -2.87 -19.02 -9.44
N SER A 32 -1.79 -18.27 -9.51
CA SER A 32 -1.66 -17.13 -10.43
C SER A 32 -0.22 -17.00 -10.91
N GLY A 33 -0.03 -16.54 -12.13
CA GLY A 33 1.29 -16.12 -12.64
C GLY A 33 1.55 -14.63 -12.46
N ARG A 34 0.57 -13.86 -11.96
CA ARG A 34 0.66 -12.40 -11.79
C ARG A 34 0.54 -12.04 -10.32
N ASN A 35 1.50 -11.24 -9.83
CA ASN A 35 1.63 -10.73 -8.47
C ASN A 35 1.93 -11.79 -7.39
N TYR A 36 1.29 -12.96 -7.39
CA TYR A 36 1.54 -14.06 -6.45
C TYR A 36 1.53 -15.40 -7.18
N LEU A 37 2.02 -16.47 -6.57
CA LEU A 37 2.02 -17.82 -7.14
C LEU A 37 0.89 -18.68 -6.61
N MET A 38 0.66 -18.62 -5.31
CA MET A 38 -0.34 -19.45 -4.65
C MET A 38 -1.13 -18.70 -3.59
N GLY A 39 -2.33 -19.16 -3.34
CA GLY A 39 -3.18 -18.69 -2.26
C GLY A 39 -4.09 -19.80 -1.74
N LEU A 40 -4.49 -19.64 -0.49
CA LEU A 40 -5.48 -20.46 0.17
C LEU A 40 -6.56 -19.55 0.74
N ARG A 41 -7.81 -19.88 0.49
CA ARG A 41 -8.96 -19.25 1.12
C ARG A 41 -9.78 -20.31 1.86
N LEU A 42 -10.11 -20.03 3.10
CA LEU A 42 -11.03 -20.81 3.92
C LEU A 42 -12.22 -19.93 4.27
N THR A 43 -13.42 -20.43 4.07
CA THR A 43 -14.66 -19.73 4.38
C THR A 43 -15.57 -20.68 5.18
N ILE A 44 -16.20 -20.14 6.20
CA ILE A 44 -17.21 -20.80 7.01
C ILE A 44 -18.40 -19.86 7.17
N ALA A 45 -19.60 -20.36 6.99
CA ALA A 45 -20.83 -19.69 7.35
C ALA A 45 -21.72 -20.69 8.11
N GLU A 46 -22.18 -20.28 9.27
CA GLU A 46 -22.95 -21.15 10.17
C GLU A 46 -24.08 -20.37 10.84
N ASN A 47 -25.21 -21.04 10.99
CA ASN A 47 -26.26 -20.58 11.89
C ASN A 47 -26.00 -21.14 13.29
N LEU A 48 -25.70 -20.28 14.23
CA LEU A 48 -25.39 -20.67 15.62
C LEU A 48 -26.60 -20.94 16.49
N GLY A 49 -27.80 -20.90 15.91
CA GLY A 49 -29.04 -21.00 16.64
C GLY A 49 -29.48 -19.70 17.30
N ARG A 50 -30.69 -19.64 17.84
CA ARG A 50 -31.27 -18.44 18.49
C ARG A 50 -31.17 -17.17 17.62
N ASN A 51 -31.29 -17.33 16.29
CA ASN A 51 -31.19 -16.26 15.28
C ASN A 51 -29.79 -15.55 15.22
N TRP A 52 -28.74 -16.24 15.60
CA TRP A 52 -27.37 -15.81 15.37
C TRP A 52 -26.81 -16.48 14.12
N ASP A 53 -26.15 -15.68 13.27
CA ASP A 53 -25.39 -16.15 12.13
C ASP A 53 -23.96 -15.68 12.23
N LEU A 54 -23.03 -16.54 11.86
CA LEU A 54 -21.61 -16.27 11.77
C LEU A 54 -21.10 -16.58 10.36
N ALA A 55 -20.40 -15.66 9.76
CA ALA A 55 -19.56 -15.95 8.59
C ALA A 55 -18.14 -15.49 8.86
N ALA A 56 -17.17 -16.32 8.50
CA ALA A 56 -15.76 -15.98 8.62
C ALA A 56 -15.00 -16.44 7.37
N THR A 57 -14.02 -15.66 6.94
CA THR A 57 -13.10 -16.04 5.87
C THR A 57 -11.68 -15.64 6.23
N VAL A 58 -10.74 -16.50 5.88
CA VAL A 58 -9.30 -16.19 5.93
C VAL A 58 -8.70 -16.52 4.58
N GLN A 59 -7.92 -15.62 4.03
CA GLN A 59 -7.24 -15.79 2.76
C GLN A 59 -5.78 -15.38 2.87
N GLY A 60 -4.88 -16.31 2.60
CA GLY A 60 -3.45 -16.07 2.40
C GLY A 60 -3.08 -16.15 0.93
N ARG A 61 -2.23 -15.23 0.46
CA ARG A 61 -1.61 -15.27 -0.88
C ARG A 61 -0.12 -14.99 -0.74
N THR A 62 0.70 -15.72 -1.50
CA THR A 62 2.15 -15.55 -1.47
C THR A 62 2.78 -15.90 -2.80
N GLY A 63 3.93 -15.29 -3.08
CA GLY A 63 4.78 -15.62 -4.21
C GLY A 63 5.20 -14.41 -5.03
N ARG A 64 5.86 -14.71 -6.14
CA ARG A 64 6.39 -13.72 -7.09
C ARG A 64 5.54 -13.64 -8.35
N ASP A 65 5.66 -12.54 -9.07
CA ASP A 65 5.18 -12.41 -10.44
C ASP A 65 6.10 -13.22 -11.37
N LEU A 66 5.52 -13.96 -12.34
CA LEU A 66 6.30 -14.77 -13.30
C LEU A 66 6.73 -13.96 -14.52
N TYR A 67 6.19 -12.78 -14.73
CA TYR A 67 6.40 -11.96 -15.93
C TYR A 67 7.18 -10.67 -15.63
N ALA A 68 7.16 -10.21 -14.40
CA ALA A 68 7.84 -8.99 -13.97
C ALA A 68 8.81 -9.32 -12.83
N ASP A 69 10.09 -9.28 -13.15
CA ASP A 69 11.15 -9.60 -12.20
C ASP A 69 11.16 -8.65 -11.00
N GLY A 70 11.55 -9.18 -9.83
CA GLY A 70 11.59 -8.43 -8.58
C GLY A 70 10.22 -8.07 -7.99
N VAL A 71 9.10 -8.46 -8.65
CA VAL A 71 7.75 -8.27 -8.14
C VAL A 71 7.30 -9.49 -7.34
N PHE A 72 6.82 -9.24 -6.12
CA PHE A 72 6.23 -10.24 -5.24
C PHE A 72 5.05 -9.67 -4.47
N SER A 73 4.18 -10.56 -3.97
CA SER A 73 3.07 -10.17 -3.10
C SER A 73 2.84 -11.23 -2.03
N ASN A 74 2.75 -10.77 -0.80
CA ASN A 74 2.34 -11.56 0.35
C ASN A 74 1.17 -10.87 1.03
N SER A 75 0.08 -11.56 1.25
CA SER A 75 -1.08 -11.00 1.93
C SER A 75 -1.77 -12.03 2.83
N LEU A 76 -2.29 -11.54 3.92
CA LEU A 76 -3.19 -12.26 4.81
C LEU A 76 -4.41 -11.37 5.06
N ASN A 77 -5.58 -11.85 4.68
CA ASN A 77 -6.83 -11.16 4.86
C ASN A 77 -7.75 -12.04 5.70
N ALA A 78 -8.37 -11.45 6.73
CA ALA A 78 -9.39 -12.12 7.52
C ALA A 78 -10.62 -11.23 7.61
N ALA A 79 -11.80 -11.84 7.57
CA ALA A 79 -13.04 -11.15 7.82
C ALA A 79 -13.99 -12.02 8.66
N ILE A 80 -14.72 -11.39 9.57
CA ILE A 80 -15.72 -12.02 10.42
C ILE A 80 -16.97 -11.15 10.39
N LEU A 81 -18.09 -11.76 10.05
CA LEU A 81 -19.43 -11.18 10.13
C LEU A 81 -20.22 -11.95 11.17
N LEU A 82 -20.73 -11.26 12.17
CA LEU A 82 -21.67 -11.78 13.16
C LEU A 82 -22.98 -11.02 13.03
N SER A 83 -24.09 -11.72 12.88
CA SER A 83 -25.40 -11.11 12.76
C SER A 83 -26.39 -11.71 13.78
N LYS A 84 -27.30 -10.88 14.24
CA LYS A 84 -28.37 -11.26 15.18
C LYS A 84 -29.69 -10.69 14.72
N ARG A 85 -30.69 -11.55 14.55
CA ARG A 85 -32.09 -11.16 14.32
C ARG A 85 -32.87 -11.17 15.63
N PHE A 86 -33.61 -10.10 15.88
CA PHE A 86 -34.52 -9.97 17.01
C PHE A 86 -35.96 -9.89 16.44
N GLY A 87 -36.70 -10.99 16.52
CA GLY A 87 -37.96 -11.15 15.80
C GLY A 87 -37.75 -10.98 14.28
N ASP A 88 -38.81 -10.55 13.59
CA ASP A 88 -38.80 -10.42 12.12
C ASP A 88 -38.46 -9.01 11.62
N ARG A 89 -38.24 -8.08 12.54
CA ARG A 89 -38.10 -6.65 12.20
C ARG A 89 -36.71 -6.06 12.45
N HIS A 90 -35.90 -6.70 13.27
CA HIS A 90 -34.63 -6.11 13.69
C HIS A 90 -33.45 -7.00 13.31
N LEU A 91 -32.45 -6.42 12.71
CA LEU A 91 -31.19 -7.07 12.38
C LEU A 91 -30.02 -6.21 12.88
N PHE A 92 -29.19 -6.81 13.71
CA PHE A 92 -27.89 -6.25 14.09
C PHE A 92 -26.79 -7.06 13.41
N SER A 93 -25.75 -6.38 12.89
CA SER A 93 -24.59 -7.01 12.27
C SER A 93 -23.31 -6.33 12.70
N LEU A 94 -22.28 -7.12 12.98
CA LEU A 94 -20.92 -6.67 13.27
C LEU A 94 -19.98 -7.32 12.26
N LEU A 95 -19.28 -6.50 11.49
CA LEU A 95 -18.27 -6.91 10.52
C LEU A 95 -16.92 -6.43 10.99
N THR A 96 -15.93 -7.31 10.97
CA THR A 96 -14.51 -6.94 11.13
C THR A 96 -13.72 -7.49 9.96
N VAL A 97 -12.85 -6.66 9.37
CA VAL A 97 -11.96 -7.02 8.27
C VAL A 97 -10.54 -6.61 8.64
N VAL A 98 -9.60 -7.53 8.52
CA VAL A 98 -8.18 -7.32 8.83
C VAL A 98 -7.35 -7.65 7.59
N PRO A 99 -7.10 -6.66 6.70
CA PRO A 99 -6.21 -6.81 5.56
C PRO A 99 -4.77 -6.51 6.00
N VAL A 100 -3.86 -7.42 5.71
CA VAL A 100 -2.41 -7.21 5.85
C VAL A 100 -1.75 -7.60 4.55
N SER A 101 -0.95 -6.69 3.98
CA SER A 101 -0.24 -7.00 2.73
C SER A 101 1.14 -6.37 2.68
N MET A 102 2.04 -7.07 2.01
CA MET A 102 3.35 -6.58 1.60
C MET A 102 3.57 -6.97 0.15
N ARG A 103 3.82 -5.98 -0.70
CA ARG A 103 4.10 -6.23 -2.12
C ARG A 103 5.19 -5.30 -2.62
N SER A 104 6.03 -5.81 -3.51
CA SER A 104 6.90 -4.96 -4.31
C SER A 104 6.15 -4.40 -5.52
N LEU A 105 6.61 -3.25 -5.98
CA LEU A 105 6.00 -2.54 -7.09
C LEU A 105 6.99 -2.47 -8.25
N ARG A 106 6.49 -2.68 -9.45
CA ARG A 106 7.19 -2.33 -10.66
C ARG A 106 7.09 -0.82 -10.89
N THR A 107 8.20 -0.18 -11.27
CA THR A 107 8.19 1.20 -11.74
C THR A 107 8.17 1.24 -13.27
N SER A 108 7.69 2.36 -13.81
CA SER A 108 7.85 2.65 -15.23
C SER A 108 9.33 2.83 -15.55
N SER A 109 9.71 2.54 -16.79
CA SER A 109 11.05 2.71 -17.33
C SER A 109 11.01 3.49 -18.64
N THR A 110 12.16 3.75 -19.24
CA THR A 110 12.26 4.42 -20.52
C THR A 110 11.86 3.49 -21.67
N ARG A 111 11.43 4.08 -22.80
CA ARG A 111 11.16 3.33 -24.03
C ARG A 111 12.39 2.56 -24.47
N GLU A 112 13.56 3.20 -24.40
CA GLU A 112 14.84 2.62 -24.77
C GLU A 112 15.15 1.36 -23.95
N ALA A 113 14.92 1.38 -22.61
CA ALA A 113 15.13 0.20 -21.76
C ALA A 113 14.20 -0.96 -22.15
N PHE A 114 12.93 -0.69 -22.48
CA PHE A 114 12.01 -1.72 -22.97
C PHE A 114 12.44 -2.31 -24.31
N ASP A 115 12.88 -1.46 -25.24
CA ASP A 115 13.29 -1.89 -26.59
C ASP A 115 14.61 -2.69 -26.52
N LEU A 116 15.55 -2.30 -25.66
CA LEU A 116 16.83 -3.00 -25.51
C LEU A 116 16.70 -4.35 -24.78
N THR A 117 15.91 -4.40 -23.72
CA THR A 117 15.67 -5.66 -23.00
C THR A 117 14.70 -6.59 -23.71
N GLY A 118 13.93 -6.08 -24.69
CA GLY A 118 12.84 -6.83 -25.33
C GLY A 118 11.71 -7.18 -24.36
N ASN A 119 11.69 -6.59 -23.16
CA ASN A 119 10.75 -6.90 -22.10
C ASN A 119 9.87 -5.70 -21.74
N PRO A 120 8.59 -5.65 -22.15
CA PRO A 120 7.67 -4.56 -21.82
C PRO A 120 7.31 -4.51 -20.32
N LEU A 121 7.71 -5.52 -19.56
CA LEU A 121 7.53 -5.61 -18.12
C LEU A 121 8.84 -5.43 -17.34
N TYR A 122 9.90 -4.96 -18.01
CA TYR A 122 11.16 -4.62 -17.35
C TYR A 122 10.92 -3.74 -16.13
N ASN A 123 11.62 -4.05 -15.03
CA ASN A 123 11.48 -3.37 -13.75
C ASN A 123 12.87 -2.92 -13.25
N PRO A 124 13.16 -1.61 -13.23
CA PRO A 124 14.45 -1.10 -12.76
C PRO A 124 14.57 -1.01 -11.22
N SER A 125 13.49 -1.28 -10.47
CA SER A 125 13.42 -0.99 -9.03
C SER A 125 13.80 -2.16 -8.13
N TRP A 126 14.51 -3.14 -8.64
CA TRP A 126 14.99 -4.29 -7.87
C TRP A 126 16.41 -4.66 -8.27
N GLY A 127 17.03 -5.49 -7.49
CA GLY A 127 18.34 -6.07 -7.78
C GLY A 127 18.72 -7.12 -6.76
N TYR A 128 19.99 -7.49 -6.73
CA TYR A 128 20.50 -8.44 -5.77
C TYR A 128 21.28 -7.76 -4.64
N GLN A 129 21.10 -8.25 -3.43
CA GLN A 129 21.92 -7.96 -2.26
C GLN A 129 22.37 -9.28 -1.64
N ASP A 130 23.66 -9.52 -1.52
CA ASP A 130 24.20 -10.80 -1.04
C ASP A 130 23.53 -12.01 -1.73
N GLY A 131 23.29 -11.91 -3.03
CA GLY A 131 22.64 -12.95 -3.84
C GLY A 131 21.13 -13.11 -3.65
N LYS A 132 20.49 -12.27 -2.82
CA LYS A 132 19.02 -12.28 -2.58
C LYS A 132 18.34 -11.13 -3.30
N VAL A 133 17.15 -11.39 -3.84
CA VAL A 133 16.32 -10.38 -4.46
C VAL A 133 15.89 -9.34 -3.44
N ARG A 134 16.20 -8.06 -3.72
CA ARG A 134 15.76 -6.91 -2.94
C ARG A 134 15.07 -5.90 -3.86
N SER A 135 13.90 -5.39 -3.45
CA SER A 135 13.19 -4.34 -4.15
C SER A 135 13.31 -3.01 -3.40
N GLY A 136 13.56 -1.94 -4.14
CA GLY A 136 13.56 -0.57 -3.63
C GLY A 136 12.16 0.01 -3.44
N ARG A 137 11.13 -0.66 -3.97
CA ARG A 137 9.75 -0.19 -3.94
C ARG A 137 8.84 -1.24 -3.34
N ILE A 138 8.62 -1.14 -2.03
CA ILE A 138 7.74 -2.06 -1.28
C ILE A 138 6.60 -1.26 -0.66
N ARG A 139 5.38 -1.73 -0.88
CA ARG A 139 4.18 -1.24 -0.20
C ARG A 139 3.82 -2.24 0.89
N ARG A 140 3.66 -1.75 2.11
CA ARG A 140 3.17 -2.50 3.27
C ARG A 140 1.93 -1.82 3.80
N GLU A 141 0.88 -2.59 4.02
CA GLU A 141 -0.41 -2.07 4.48
C GLU A 141 -1.00 -2.99 5.53
N ALA A 142 -1.51 -2.38 6.59
CA ALA A 142 -2.32 -3.02 7.61
C ALA A 142 -3.35 -1.99 8.09
N VAL A 143 -4.56 -2.06 7.54
CA VAL A 143 -5.63 -1.09 7.79
C VAL A 143 -6.93 -1.85 8.11
N PRO A 144 -7.03 -2.39 9.35
CA PRO A 144 -8.24 -3.06 9.82
C PRO A 144 -9.45 -2.11 9.86
N LEU A 145 -10.61 -2.69 9.61
CA LEU A 145 -11.90 -2.04 9.60
C LEU A 145 -12.88 -2.83 10.48
N ALA A 146 -13.68 -2.11 11.26
CA ALA A 146 -14.85 -2.65 11.95
C ALA A 146 -16.09 -1.85 11.57
N ALA A 147 -17.21 -2.54 11.38
CA ALA A 147 -18.48 -1.92 11.07
C ALA A 147 -19.59 -2.57 11.92
N ALA A 148 -20.40 -1.74 12.55
CA ALA A 148 -21.63 -2.15 13.24
C ALA A 148 -22.83 -1.58 12.49
N ALA A 149 -23.76 -2.43 12.12
CA ALA A 149 -24.98 -2.05 11.42
C ALA A 149 -26.21 -2.50 12.18
N TYR A 150 -27.19 -1.63 12.26
CA TYR A 150 -28.50 -1.97 12.79
C TYR A 150 -29.57 -1.59 11.77
N ARG A 151 -30.46 -2.53 11.48
CA ARG A 151 -31.58 -2.35 10.57
C ARG A 151 -32.88 -2.64 11.31
N ILE A 152 -33.88 -1.82 11.05
CA ILE A 152 -35.24 -2.00 11.55
C ILE A 152 -36.23 -1.87 10.40
N ARG A 153 -37.17 -2.82 10.30
CA ARG A 153 -38.34 -2.75 9.43
C ARG A 153 -39.49 -2.17 10.24
N LEU A 154 -39.78 -0.88 10.07
CA LEU A 154 -40.83 -0.17 10.80
C LEU A 154 -42.24 -0.65 10.35
N THR A 155 -42.40 -0.78 9.03
CA THR A 155 -43.61 -1.29 8.37
C THR A 155 -43.19 -2.16 7.19
N ASP A 156 -44.15 -2.81 6.51
CA ASP A 156 -43.84 -3.53 5.28
C ASP A 156 -43.37 -2.63 4.13
N ALA A 157 -43.62 -1.33 4.25
CA ALA A 157 -43.24 -0.33 3.25
C ALA A 157 -41.96 0.46 3.65
N THR A 158 -41.60 0.48 4.94
CA THR A 158 -40.52 1.37 5.43
C THR A 158 -39.49 0.60 6.24
N SER A 159 -38.23 0.73 5.85
CA SER A 159 -37.08 0.25 6.61
C SER A 159 -36.05 1.34 6.84
N LEU A 160 -35.40 1.32 8.00
CA LEU A 160 -34.30 2.19 8.38
C LEU A 160 -33.05 1.35 8.67
N ALA A 161 -31.91 1.90 8.38
CA ALA A 161 -30.61 1.33 8.72
C ALA A 161 -29.66 2.41 9.26
N ALA A 162 -28.91 2.07 10.28
CA ALA A 162 -27.81 2.89 10.75
C ALA A 162 -26.53 2.05 10.76
N THR A 163 -25.46 2.61 10.25
CA THR A 163 -24.16 1.95 10.16
C THR A 163 -23.07 2.84 10.71
N PHE A 164 -22.31 2.33 11.64
CA PHE A 164 -21.07 2.95 12.10
C PHE A 164 -19.89 2.11 11.57
N THR A 165 -18.90 2.80 10.97
CA THR A 165 -17.68 2.18 10.47
C THR A 165 -16.48 2.88 11.08
N ALA A 166 -15.51 2.11 11.55
CA ALA A 166 -14.22 2.59 12.02
C ALA A 166 -13.09 1.85 11.30
N GLU A 167 -12.15 2.59 10.76
CA GLU A 167 -10.96 2.10 10.09
C GLU A 167 -9.74 2.74 10.74
N THR A 168 -8.70 1.97 11.06
CA THR A 168 -7.46 2.52 11.59
C THR A 168 -6.29 1.67 11.14
N GLY A 169 -5.14 2.28 10.88
CA GLY A 169 -3.98 1.50 10.45
C GLY A 169 -2.85 2.31 9.89
N ILE A 170 -2.00 1.61 9.17
CA ILE A 170 -0.76 2.16 8.62
C ILE A 170 -0.52 1.66 7.19
N ARG A 171 -0.09 2.58 6.34
CA ARG A 171 0.43 2.31 5.00
C ARG A 171 1.85 2.83 4.90
N ARG A 172 2.75 2.03 4.35
CA ARG A 172 4.15 2.38 4.16
C ARG A 172 4.56 2.13 2.72
N TYR A 173 5.27 3.09 2.13
CA TYR A 173 5.88 2.97 0.81
C TYR A 173 7.38 3.18 0.94
N SER A 174 8.17 2.16 0.66
CA SER A 174 9.61 2.33 0.62
C SER A 174 10.05 3.05 -0.66
N SER A 175 11.08 3.84 -0.56
CA SER A 175 11.73 4.54 -1.67
C SER A 175 13.23 4.57 -1.45
N LEU A 176 13.98 4.17 -2.50
CA LEU A 176 15.40 4.42 -2.56
C LEU A 176 15.61 5.92 -2.77
N ALA A 177 16.42 6.53 -1.94
CA ALA A 177 16.81 7.93 -2.02
C ALA A 177 18.36 8.06 -2.04
N TRP A 178 18.83 9.13 -2.64
CA TRP A 178 20.26 9.42 -2.72
C TRP A 178 20.50 10.93 -2.61
N TYR A 179 21.60 11.28 -2.00
CA TYR A 179 21.97 12.65 -1.68
C TYR A 179 23.45 12.86 -2.00
N ASP A 180 23.74 13.90 -2.78
CA ASP A 180 25.10 14.21 -3.27
C ASP A 180 25.82 12.98 -3.85
N ALA A 181 25.08 12.20 -4.64
CA ALA A 181 25.55 10.96 -5.24
C ALA A 181 24.88 10.73 -6.60
N PRO A 182 25.52 9.96 -7.50
CA PRO A 182 24.94 9.60 -8.79
C PRO A 182 23.61 8.85 -8.62
N SER A 183 22.72 8.98 -9.63
CA SER A 183 21.45 8.23 -9.63
C SER A 183 21.70 6.72 -9.51
N PRO A 184 21.05 6.04 -8.57
CA PRO A 184 21.17 4.60 -8.39
C PRO A 184 20.34 3.79 -9.38
N MET A 185 19.51 4.46 -10.18
CA MET A 185 18.59 3.79 -11.08
C MET A 185 19.30 3.35 -12.36
N PRO A 186 19.22 2.06 -12.73
CA PRO A 186 19.90 1.54 -13.91
C PRO A 186 19.40 2.19 -15.21
N ASP A 187 18.13 2.56 -15.28
CA ASP A 187 17.48 3.20 -16.42
C ASP A 187 17.54 4.75 -16.39
N TYR A 188 18.41 5.31 -15.55
CA TYR A 188 18.64 6.75 -15.55
C TYR A 188 19.22 7.16 -16.93
N TYR A 189 18.64 8.19 -17.54
CA TYR A 189 18.93 8.52 -18.94
C TYR A 189 20.41 8.70 -19.27
N ARG A 190 21.24 9.18 -18.32
CA ARG A 190 22.69 9.35 -18.53
C ARG A 190 23.46 8.02 -18.56
N TRP A 191 22.88 6.95 -18.03
CA TRP A 191 23.44 5.60 -18.06
C TRP A 191 22.99 4.82 -19.30
N MET A 192 22.02 5.36 -20.05
CA MET A 192 21.48 4.68 -21.22
C MET A 192 22.36 4.86 -22.47
N PRO A 193 22.41 3.89 -23.36
CA PRO A 193 23.17 3.97 -24.61
C PRO A 193 22.85 5.20 -25.46
N GLY A 194 21.59 5.59 -25.53
CA GLY A 194 21.14 6.74 -26.31
C GLY A 194 21.72 8.09 -25.88
N TYR A 195 22.23 8.19 -24.65
CA TYR A 195 22.89 9.39 -24.16
C TYR A 195 24.39 9.44 -24.47
N GLN A 196 25.01 8.27 -24.78
CA GLN A 196 26.45 8.19 -25.03
C GLN A 196 26.80 8.79 -26.38
N THR A 197 27.76 9.71 -26.38
CA THR A 197 28.25 10.38 -27.59
C THR A 197 29.32 9.58 -28.31
N ASP A 198 30.12 8.80 -27.56
CA ASP A 198 31.14 7.92 -28.14
C ASP A 198 30.49 6.65 -28.71
N PRO A 199 30.69 6.36 -30.04
CA PRO A 199 30.06 5.22 -30.69
C PRO A 199 30.47 3.86 -30.12
N VAL A 200 31.72 3.71 -29.61
CA VAL A 200 32.19 2.45 -29.06
C VAL A 200 31.50 2.18 -27.72
N THR A 201 31.52 3.16 -26.83
CA THR A 201 30.82 3.09 -25.54
C THR A 201 29.32 2.82 -25.72
N ARG A 202 28.69 3.51 -26.67
CA ARG A 202 27.27 3.27 -27.01
C ARG A 202 27.03 1.81 -27.37
N LEU A 203 27.82 1.26 -28.30
CA LEU A 203 27.67 -0.10 -28.77
C LEU A 203 27.90 -1.13 -27.65
N GLU A 204 28.90 -0.93 -26.80
CA GLU A 204 29.16 -1.78 -25.66
C GLU A 204 27.98 -1.78 -24.67
N MET A 205 27.44 -0.60 -24.35
CA MET A 205 26.28 -0.49 -23.47
C MET A 205 25.02 -1.09 -24.09
N GLU A 206 24.77 -0.92 -25.40
CA GLU A 206 23.67 -1.60 -26.09
C GLU A 206 23.78 -3.12 -25.99
N ASN A 207 24.98 -3.68 -26.16
CA ASN A 207 25.21 -5.12 -26.04
C ASN A 207 24.96 -5.63 -24.61
N ILE A 208 25.40 -4.88 -23.58
CA ILE A 208 25.15 -5.18 -22.16
C ILE A 208 23.63 -5.21 -21.88
N TRP A 209 22.92 -4.20 -22.35
CA TRP A 209 21.46 -4.10 -22.15
C TRP A 209 20.70 -5.21 -22.91
N ARG A 210 21.09 -5.51 -24.17
CA ARG A 210 20.48 -6.60 -24.94
C ARG A 210 20.77 -7.99 -24.37
N ALA A 211 21.94 -8.17 -23.75
CA ALA A 211 22.27 -9.37 -23.02
C ALA A 211 21.51 -9.49 -21.69
N ASN A 212 20.79 -8.45 -21.28
CA ASN A 212 20.09 -8.34 -19.99
C ASN A 212 21.02 -8.65 -18.81
N ASP A 213 22.25 -8.11 -18.84
CA ASP A 213 23.22 -8.30 -17.78
C ASP A 213 22.73 -7.61 -16.48
N VAL A 214 22.31 -8.41 -15.53
CA VAL A 214 21.69 -7.94 -14.27
C VAL A 214 22.57 -6.99 -13.45
N ARG A 215 23.89 -7.02 -13.66
CA ARG A 215 24.82 -6.09 -12.98
C ARG A 215 24.64 -4.64 -13.43
N TYR A 216 24.13 -4.42 -14.65
CA TYR A 216 23.92 -3.10 -15.24
C TYR A 216 22.45 -2.74 -15.43
N THR A 217 21.60 -3.76 -15.62
CA THR A 217 20.16 -3.56 -15.87
C THR A 217 19.33 -3.58 -14.59
N GLN A 218 19.94 -3.82 -13.43
CA GLN A 218 19.28 -3.86 -12.13
C GLN A 218 20.05 -3.03 -11.09
N ILE A 219 19.41 -2.77 -9.96
CA ILE A 219 20.03 -2.04 -8.84
C ILE A 219 21.16 -2.87 -8.25
N ASP A 220 22.35 -2.30 -8.16
CA ASP A 220 23.49 -2.86 -7.40
C ASP A 220 23.43 -2.39 -5.94
N TRP A 221 22.75 -3.16 -5.09
CA TRP A 221 22.60 -2.86 -3.68
C TRP A 221 23.94 -2.93 -2.92
N ASP A 222 24.81 -3.87 -3.28
CA ASP A 222 26.12 -4.03 -2.62
C ASP A 222 27.03 -2.85 -2.88
N GLU A 223 26.93 -2.20 -4.07
CA GLU A 223 27.61 -0.95 -4.38
C GLU A 223 27.20 0.17 -3.44
N PHE A 224 25.92 0.32 -3.09
CA PHE A 224 25.49 1.39 -2.19
C PHE A 224 26.07 1.24 -0.79
N TYR A 225 26.14 0.01 -0.29
CA TYR A 225 26.84 -0.27 0.97
C TYR A 225 28.32 0.08 0.89
N ARG A 226 28.98 -0.21 -0.24
CA ARG A 226 30.39 0.11 -0.47
C ARG A 226 30.62 1.63 -0.55
N GLN A 227 29.80 2.35 -1.31
CA GLN A 227 29.90 3.79 -1.44
C GLN A 227 29.60 4.49 -0.12
N ASN A 228 28.58 4.09 0.60
CA ASN A 228 28.30 4.62 1.91
C ASN A 228 29.49 4.45 2.87
N ARG A 229 30.10 3.26 2.94
CA ARG A 229 31.29 3.05 3.78
C ARG A 229 32.44 4.01 3.45
N ASN A 230 32.53 4.45 2.22
CA ASN A 230 33.59 5.35 1.73
C ASN A 230 33.18 6.84 1.74
N SER A 231 31.99 7.20 2.22
CA SER A 231 31.56 8.59 2.28
C SER A 231 32.47 9.41 3.19
N LYS A 232 32.91 10.60 2.73
CA LYS A 232 33.95 11.41 3.35
C LYS A 232 33.56 11.95 4.73
N ASP A 233 32.32 12.32 4.92
CA ASP A 233 31.80 12.92 6.16
C ASP A 233 31.16 11.92 7.11
N GLY A 234 31.14 10.63 6.74
CA GLY A 234 30.53 9.55 7.55
C GLY A 234 29.00 9.47 7.46
N SER A 235 28.33 10.43 6.81
CA SER A 235 26.89 10.41 6.55
C SER A 235 26.55 9.43 5.43
N ALA A 236 25.35 8.84 5.48
CA ALA A 236 24.83 8.04 4.37
C ALA A 236 24.55 8.94 3.16
N THR A 237 24.90 8.46 1.96
CA THR A 237 24.56 9.11 0.68
C THR A 237 23.47 8.36 -0.08
N TYR A 238 23.43 7.03 0.08
CA TYR A 238 22.32 6.18 -0.37
C TYR A 238 21.59 5.63 0.84
N LEU A 239 20.27 5.64 0.80
CA LEU A 239 19.43 5.22 1.90
C LEU A 239 18.06 4.76 1.44
N MET A 240 17.35 4.04 2.30
CA MET A 240 15.94 3.75 2.13
C MET A 240 15.11 4.60 3.07
N GLU A 241 14.08 5.21 2.53
CA GLU A 241 13.06 5.94 3.31
C GLU A 241 11.70 5.28 3.14
N ASP A 242 10.90 5.29 4.19
CA ASP A 242 9.49 4.95 4.13
C ASP A 242 8.64 6.23 4.14
N ARG A 243 7.74 6.37 3.17
CA ARG A 243 6.63 7.32 3.23
C ARG A 243 5.48 6.65 3.94
N VAL A 244 5.13 7.20 5.09
CA VAL A 244 4.18 6.58 6.01
C VAL A 244 2.92 7.41 6.08
N GLU A 245 1.78 6.74 5.97
CA GLU A 245 0.46 7.26 6.28
C GLU A 245 -0.11 6.46 7.44
N ARG A 246 -0.44 7.14 8.54
CA ARG A 246 -1.33 6.60 9.58
C ARG A 246 -2.71 7.15 9.35
N ILE A 247 -3.69 6.29 9.31
CA ILE A 247 -5.08 6.66 9.07
C ILE A 247 -5.97 6.23 10.23
N ALA A 248 -6.89 7.12 10.60
CA ALA A 248 -8.04 6.80 11.44
C ALA A 248 -9.26 7.44 10.78
N ASN A 249 -10.22 6.62 10.40
CA ASN A 249 -11.44 7.03 9.71
C ASN A 249 -12.65 6.51 10.48
N MET A 250 -13.63 7.36 10.73
CA MET A 250 -14.90 7.02 11.37
C MET A 250 -16.03 7.56 10.50
N GLN A 251 -17.06 6.76 10.30
CA GLN A 251 -18.23 7.16 9.53
C GLN A 251 -19.49 6.64 10.19
N LEU A 252 -20.48 7.51 10.25
CA LEU A 252 -21.86 7.17 10.57
C LEU A 252 -22.72 7.41 9.33
N LEU A 253 -23.50 6.41 8.94
CA LEU A 253 -24.47 6.47 7.86
C LEU A 253 -25.83 6.04 8.42
N ALA A 254 -26.85 6.86 8.24
CA ALA A 254 -28.22 6.49 8.53
C ALA A 254 -29.06 6.63 7.26
N GLU A 255 -29.77 5.61 6.89
CA GLU A 255 -30.50 5.50 5.64
C GLU A 255 -31.94 5.03 5.90
N GLY A 256 -32.87 5.52 5.09
CA GLY A 256 -34.24 5.07 5.08
C GLY A 256 -34.70 4.76 3.66
N ILE A 257 -35.55 3.74 3.55
CA ILE A 257 -36.22 3.36 2.31
C ILE A 257 -37.71 3.24 2.61
N THR A 258 -38.52 4.01 1.87
CA THR A 258 -39.98 3.95 2.00
C THR A 258 -40.60 3.73 0.63
N ARG A 259 -41.37 2.66 0.48
CA ARG A 259 -42.17 2.39 -0.69
C ARG A 259 -43.52 3.08 -0.52
N ILE A 260 -43.71 4.20 -1.21
CA ILE A 260 -44.96 4.98 -1.15
C ILE A 260 -46.07 4.34 -1.99
N SER A 261 -45.69 3.75 -3.13
CA SER A 261 -46.61 3.02 -4.00
C SER A 261 -45.84 1.93 -4.76
N GLU A 262 -46.54 1.13 -5.59
CA GLU A 262 -45.88 0.14 -6.45
C GLU A 262 -44.88 0.75 -7.43
N ARG A 263 -45.02 2.05 -7.76
CA ARG A 263 -44.20 2.77 -8.73
C ARG A 263 -43.21 3.76 -8.11
N LEU A 264 -43.36 4.06 -6.82
CA LEU A 264 -42.54 5.09 -6.15
C LEU A 264 -41.90 4.55 -4.88
N THR A 265 -40.59 4.50 -4.88
CA THR A 265 -39.75 4.21 -3.69
C THR A 265 -38.83 5.42 -3.44
N VAL A 266 -38.89 5.96 -2.24
CA VAL A 266 -38.03 7.05 -1.79
C VAL A 266 -36.92 6.49 -0.93
N ARG A 267 -35.68 6.90 -1.22
CA ARG A 267 -34.51 6.64 -0.39
C ARG A 267 -33.99 7.96 0.15
N TYR A 268 -33.64 7.99 1.40
CA TYR A 268 -33.13 9.17 2.07
C TYR A 268 -32.09 8.79 3.09
N GLY A 269 -31.17 9.70 3.41
CA GLY A 269 -30.13 9.39 4.36
C GLY A 269 -29.28 10.57 4.77
N ILE A 270 -28.53 10.38 5.84
CA ILE A 270 -27.51 11.30 6.33
C ILE A 270 -26.20 10.52 6.51
N ARG A 271 -25.10 11.21 6.20
CA ARG A 271 -23.75 10.70 6.40
C ARG A 271 -22.94 11.73 7.17
N ALA A 272 -22.22 11.26 8.20
CA ALA A 272 -21.18 12.01 8.87
C ALA A 272 -19.90 11.20 8.84
N ALA A 273 -18.79 11.81 8.46
CA ALA A 273 -17.49 11.14 8.44
C ALA A 273 -16.39 12.05 8.96
N ARG A 274 -15.42 11.45 9.61
CA ARG A 274 -14.19 12.10 10.05
C ARG A 274 -13.01 11.22 9.68
N THR A 275 -12.04 11.83 8.99
CA THR A 275 -10.76 11.21 8.66
C THR A 275 -9.65 12.02 9.30
N ASP A 276 -8.82 11.38 10.10
CA ASP A 276 -7.57 11.90 10.63
C ASP A 276 -6.44 11.08 10.00
N SER A 277 -5.56 11.73 9.23
CA SER A 277 -4.39 11.11 8.61
C SER A 277 -3.12 11.84 9.01
N ARG A 278 -2.09 11.11 9.35
CA ARG A 278 -0.75 11.64 9.59
C ARG A 278 0.21 11.12 8.55
N PHE A 279 0.88 12.03 7.87
CA PHE A 279 1.86 11.74 6.82
C PHE A 279 3.25 12.14 7.28
N TYR A 280 4.21 11.23 7.18
CA TYR A 280 5.60 11.50 7.51
C TYR A 280 6.57 10.62 6.73
N LYS A 281 7.81 11.08 6.61
CA LYS A 281 8.94 10.26 6.16
C LYS A 281 9.65 9.65 7.36
N GLN A 282 10.10 8.41 7.21
CA GLN A 282 10.86 7.68 8.23
C GLN A 282 12.09 7.05 7.59
N MET A 283 13.24 7.19 8.24
CA MET A 283 14.45 6.50 7.85
C MET A 283 14.27 4.99 8.05
N SER A 284 14.47 4.22 6.99
CA SER A 284 14.23 2.78 6.98
C SER A 284 15.52 1.96 7.00
N ASP A 285 16.55 2.39 6.24
CA ASP A 285 17.83 1.70 6.16
C ASP A 285 18.91 2.71 5.70
N LEU A 286 19.98 2.81 6.44
CA LEU A 286 21.13 3.68 6.16
C LEU A 286 22.23 2.96 5.37
N MET A 287 21.99 1.74 4.90
CA MET A 287 22.88 0.95 4.07
C MET A 287 24.33 0.91 4.60
N GLY A 288 24.44 0.51 5.88
CA GLY A 288 25.72 0.32 6.55
C GLY A 288 26.33 1.57 7.20
N ARG A 289 25.64 2.71 7.20
CA ARG A 289 26.00 3.88 8.00
C ARG A 289 25.15 3.98 9.25
N SER A 290 25.62 4.73 10.24
CA SER A 290 24.92 4.94 11.50
C SER A 290 24.05 6.18 11.53
N TYR A 291 24.19 7.08 10.55
CA TYR A 291 23.43 8.33 10.48
C TYR A 291 23.40 8.92 9.07
N PHE A 292 22.45 9.83 8.91
CA PHE A 292 22.26 10.70 7.76
C PHE A 292 22.12 12.15 8.21
N VAL A 293 22.66 13.08 7.44
CA VAL A 293 22.47 14.53 7.64
C VAL A 293 21.69 15.08 6.45
N ASP A 294 20.47 15.56 6.70
CA ASP A 294 19.56 16.06 5.67
C ASP A 294 19.93 17.49 5.25
N ARG A 295 20.88 17.62 4.33
CA ARG A 295 21.38 18.90 3.80
C ARG A 295 20.73 19.22 2.46
N ASP A 296 20.53 20.51 2.20
CA ASP A 296 20.18 21.00 0.87
C ASP A 296 21.46 21.19 0.03
N TYR A 297 21.78 20.18 -0.76
CA TYR A 297 22.98 20.19 -1.60
C TYR A 297 22.94 21.19 -2.74
N TYR A 298 21.78 21.68 -3.13
CA TYR A 298 21.65 22.73 -4.14
C TYR A 298 22.10 24.09 -3.63
N LEU A 299 22.06 24.31 -2.32
CA LEU A 299 22.48 25.56 -1.68
C LEU A 299 23.97 25.54 -1.23
N ILE A 300 24.61 24.38 -1.23
CA ILE A 300 26.02 24.23 -0.82
C ILE A 300 26.93 24.98 -1.77
N ASP A 301 26.64 25.00 -3.06
CA ASP A 301 27.44 25.65 -4.10
C ASP A 301 27.34 27.19 -4.11
N ASP A 302 26.38 27.76 -3.37
CA ASP A 302 26.08 29.20 -3.37
C ASP A 302 27.10 30.05 -2.55
N GLY A 303 28.05 29.41 -1.90
CA GLY A 303 29.14 30.07 -1.15
C GLY A 303 28.68 30.89 0.07
N VAL A 304 27.40 31.20 0.15
CA VAL A 304 26.81 32.06 1.20
C VAL A 304 26.49 31.25 2.47
N TYR A 305 25.98 30.04 2.32
CA TYR A 305 25.50 29.23 3.43
C TYR A 305 26.44 28.09 3.83
N GLY A 306 27.35 27.69 2.95
CA GLY A 306 28.34 26.63 3.19
C GLY A 306 27.69 25.27 3.52
N ASN A 307 28.50 24.32 4.00
CA ASN A 307 28.05 22.93 4.28
C ASN A 307 27.12 22.77 5.51
N LYS A 308 26.60 23.83 6.08
CA LYS A 308 25.86 23.81 7.33
C LYS A 308 24.33 23.84 7.14
N LEU A 309 23.85 24.13 5.94
CA LEU A 309 22.42 24.27 5.72
C LEU A 309 21.73 22.89 5.72
N GLN A 310 20.84 22.69 6.68
CA GLN A 310 19.98 21.53 6.76
C GLN A 310 18.54 21.90 6.39
N ASN A 311 17.80 20.92 5.83
CA ASN A 311 16.39 21.10 5.51
C ASN A 311 15.52 21.33 6.76
N ASP A 312 15.92 20.77 7.92
CA ASP A 312 15.29 21.08 9.21
C ASP A 312 15.90 22.35 9.82
N LEU A 313 15.33 23.51 9.44
CA LEU A 313 15.80 24.82 9.92
C LEU A 313 15.65 25.03 11.43
N ARG A 314 14.82 24.23 12.11
CA ARG A 314 14.64 24.29 13.56
C ARG A 314 15.70 23.52 14.33
N HIS A 315 16.33 22.54 13.67
CA HIS A 315 17.33 21.66 14.26
C HIS A 315 18.50 21.47 13.29
N PRO A 316 19.31 22.52 13.05
CA PRO A 316 20.35 22.55 12.00
C PRO A 316 21.48 21.53 12.20
N ASP A 317 21.65 21.00 13.42
CA ASP A 317 22.68 19.99 13.74
C ASP A 317 22.08 18.58 13.91
N ARG A 318 20.85 18.38 13.42
CA ARG A 318 20.14 17.12 13.60
C ARG A 318 20.81 15.99 12.84
N ILE A 319 21.06 14.89 13.54
CA ILE A 319 21.50 13.61 13.01
C ILE A 319 20.29 12.68 12.93
N ILE A 320 20.05 12.11 11.75
CA ILE A 320 18.94 11.21 11.48
C ILE A 320 19.45 9.77 11.50
N ARG A 321 18.82 8.93 12.31
CA ARG A 321 19.10 7.50 12.44
C ARG A 321 17.96 6.65 11.90
N GLU A 322 18.20 5.35 11.78
CA GLU A 322 17.13 4.42 11.43
C GLU A 322 15.97 4.51 12.42
N GLY A 323 14.75 4.56 11.91
CA GLY A 323 13.54 4.77 12.69
C GLY A 323 13.16 6.22 12.92
N ASP A 324 14.05 7.19 12.71
CA ASP A 324 13.75 8.61 12.89
C ASP A 324 12.84 9.14 11.77
N ARG A 325 11.98 10.09 12.14
CA ARG A 325 11.20 10.87 11.18
C ARG A 325 12.01 12.06 10.70
N PHE A 326 11.91 12.39 9.42
CA PHE A 326 12.60 13.53 8.82
C PHE A 326 11.82 14.06 7.60
N GLY A 327 12.28 15.16 7.03
CA GLY A 327 11.63 15.81 5.90
C GLY A 327 10.27 16.39 6.31
N TYR A 328 9.18 15.74 5.94
CA TYR A 328 7.84 16.18 6.32
C TYR A 328 7.23 15.31 7.43
N ASP A 329 6.44 15.96 8.30
CA ASP A 329 5.55 15.31 9.28
C ASP A 329 4.36 16.24 9.50
N TYR A 330 3.16 15.87 9.00
CA TYR A 330 1.97 16.70 9.07
C TYR A 330 0.70 15.87 9.25
N ASP A 331 -0.30 16.48 9.84
CA ASP A 331 -1.62 15.92 10.04
C ASP A 331 -2.62 16.52 9.06
N LEU A 332 -3.50 15.69 8.51
CA LEU A 332 -4.66 16.08 7.71
C LEU A 332 -5.93 15.65 8.45
N ARG A 333 -6.83 16.60 8.70
CA ARG A 333 -8.15 16.29 9.25
C ARG A 333 -9.23 16.72 8.28
N ARG A 334 -10.16 15.81 7.99
CA ARG A 334 -11.31 16.05 7.14
C ARG A 334 -12.58 15.64 7.85
N ASN A 335 -13.55 16.54 7.90
CA ASN A 335 -14.90 16.27 8.37
C ASN A 335 -15.87 16.45 7.21
N GLU A 336 -16.80 15.53 7.06
CA GLU A 336 -17.80 15.52 6.01
C GLU A 336 -19.18 15.29 6.61
N ILE A 337 -20.17 16.05 6.13
CA ILE A 337 -21.58 15.83 6.40
C ILE A 337 -22.31 15.90 5.06
N GLY A 338 -23.17 14.92 4.81
CA GLY A 338 -23.98 14.85 3.61
C GLY A 338 -25.40 14.40 3.95
N ALA A 339 -26.36 14.84 3.16
CA ALA A 339 -27.75 14.40 3.21
C ALA A 339 -28.23 14.17 1.78
N GLY A 340 -29.14 13.20 1.58
CA GLY A 340 -29.71 12.86 0.28
C GLY A 340 -31.06 12.17 0.42
#